data_df6d7da50b289fa7f8fccb39add60c36
#
_entry.id   df6d7da50b289fa7f8fccb39add60c36
#
_cell.length_a   1.000
_cell.length_b   1.000
_cell.length_c   1.000
_cell.angle_alpha   90.00
_cell.angle_beta   90.00
_cell.angle_gamma   90.00
#
_symmetry.space_group_name_H-M   'P 1'
#
loop_
_entity.id
_entity.type
_entity.pdbx_description
1 polymer ?
#
loop_
_entity_poly.entity_id
_entity_poly.type
_entity_poly.pdbx_seq_one_letter_code
_entity_poly.pdbx_strand_id
1 'polypeptide(L)'
;MPSFDVSVVTQVKKILEQEAGYLRLRTSEGDIGILPNHVPFVAELSMGKMEIESPNKDRRDIYFLSGGFLEISDNQATVIADEVFPIEKIDVESEQALVENLKKELEKVSTEEEKRKLQKKIKISLAKIDAKNN
;
A
#
# COMPACT_ATOMS: atom_id res chain seq x y z
N MET A 1 3.87 24.54 -11.42
CA MET A 1 4.54 23.74 -10.39
C MET A 1 5.04 22.44 -10.96
N PRO A 2 6.26 22.01 -10.60
CA PRO A 2 6.76 20.72 -11.06
C PRO A 2 5.85 19.58 -10.62
N SER A 3 5.66 18.63 -11.50
CA SER A 3 4.80 17.49 -11.20
C SER A 3 5.26 16.26 -11.96
N PHE A 4 4.72 15.12 -11.57
CA PHE A 4 4.89 13.86 -12.26
C PHE A 4 3.58 13.09 -12.19
N ASP A 5 3.44 12.09 -13.05
CA ASP A 5 2.22 11.30 -13.06
C ASP A 5 2.38 10.07 -12.16
N VAL A 6 1.33 9.78 -11.39
CA VAL A 6 1.27 8.56 -10.56
C VAL A 6 0.12 7.71 -11.08
N SER A 7 0.41 6.47 -11.40
CA SER A 7 -0.57 5.46 -11.80
C SER A 7 -0.52 4.31 -10.80
N VAL A 8 -1.67 3.94 -10.25
CA VAL A 8 -1.76 2.82 -9.32
C VAL A 8 -2.68 1.77 -9.93
N VAL A 9 -2.15 0.57 -10.12
CA VAL A 9 -2.87 -0.54 -10.71
C VAL A 9 -2.76 -1.78 -9.83
N THR A 10 -3.76 -2.66 -9.95
CA THR A 10 -3.71 -4.01 -9.39
C THR A 10 -3.80 -4.98 -10.55
N GLN A 11 -3.74 -6.30 -10.28
CA GLN A 11 -3.91 -7.30 -11.33
C GLN A 11 -5.28 -7.21 -12.01
N VAL A 12 -6.26 -6.65 -11.32
CA VAL A 12 -7.65 -6.64 -11.79
C VAL A 12 -7.97 -5.37 -12.57
N LYS A 13 -7.46 -4.22 -12.13
CA LYS A 13 -7.88 -2.94 -12.72
C LYS A 13 -6.92 -1.80 -12.36
N LYS A 14 -7.08 -0.69 -13.08
CA LYS A 14 -6.46 0.58 -12.71
C LYS A 14 -7.27 1.19 -11.56
N ILE A 15 -6.59 1.57 -10.49
CA ILE A 15 -7.22 2.15 -9.30
C ILE A 15 -7.30 3.67 -9.42
N LEU A 16 -6.19 4.31 -9.80
CA LEU A 16 -6.16 5.76 -9.96
C LEU A 16 -5.02 6.19 -10.88
N GLU A 17 -5.12 7.42 -11.34
CA GLU A 17 -4.10 8.07 -12.14
C GLU A 17 -4.22 9.56 -11.85
N GLN A 18 -3.14 10.20 -11.39
CA GLN A 18 -3.19 11.61 -11.02
C GLN A 18 -1.81 12.25 -11.07
N GLU A 19 -1.79 13.58 -11.16
CA GLU A 19 -0.56 14.34 -11.03
C GLU A 19 -0.19 14.46 -9.55
N ALA A 20 1.10 14.43 -9.27
CA ALA A 20 1.62 14.55 -7.93
C ALA A 20 2.83 15.48 -7.89
N GLY A 21 3.04 16.13 -6.76
CA GLY A 21 4.25 16.86 -6.46
C GLY A 21 5.17 16.05 -5.57
N TYR A 22 4.62 15.05 -4.89
CA TYR A 22 5.37 14.19 -3.98
C TYR A 22 4.64 12.88 -3.78
N LEU A 23 5.39 11.79 -3.73
CA LEU A 23 4.87 10.45 -3.49
C LEU A 23 5.74 9.78 -2.43
N ARG A 24 5.12 9.25 -1.38
CA ARG A 24 5.83 8.53 -0.33
C ARG A 24 5.28 7.11 -0.22
N LEU A 25 6.19 6.13 -0.12
CA LEU A 25 5.83 4.72 -0.04
C LEU A 25 6.79 4.00 0.91
N ARG A 26 6.34 2.83 1.38
CA ARG A 26 7.19 1.93 2.15
C ARG A 26 7.75 0.85 1.23
N THR A 27 9.07 0.77 1.15
CA THR A 27 9.74 -0.30 0.41
C THR A 27 10.27 -1.36 1.37
N SER A 28 10.78 -2.46 0.81
CA SER A 28 11.43 -3.51 1.62
C SER A 28 12.65 -2.99 2.38
N GLU A 29 13.22 -1.86 1.97
CA GLU A 29 14.39 -1.26 2.61
C GLU A 29 14.05 0.01 3.40
N GLY A 30 12.77 0.32 3.58
CA GLY A 30 12.32 1.48 4.33
C GLY A 30 11.49 2.42 3.49
N ASP A 31 11.07 3.53 4.10
CA ASP A 31 10.26 4.52 3.42
C ASP A 31 11.10 5.33 2.43
N ILE A 32 10.51 5.64 1.27
CA ILE A 32 11.13 6.49 0.27
C ILE A 32 10.20 7.62 -0.14
N GLY A 33 10.78 8.75 -0.55
CA GLY A 33 10.04 9.87 -1.10
C GLY A 33 10.46 10.11 -2.53
N ILE A 34 9.48 10.37 -3.41
CA ILE A 34 9.68 10.59 -4.84
C ILE A 34 9.26 12.01 -5.15
N LEU A 35 10.15 12.73 -5.83
CA LEU A 35 9.90 14.09 -6.34
C LEU A 35 9.87 14.07 -7.86
N PRO A 36 9.34 15.14 -8.49
CA PRO A 36 9.35 15.23 -9.95
C PRO A 36 10.77 15.05 -10.53
N ASN A 37 10.82 14.41 -11.68
CA ASN A 37 12.08 14.14 -12.42
C ASN A 37 13.04 13.21 -11.68
N HIS A 38 12.49 12.33 -10.85
CA HIS A 38 13.29 11.30 -10.19
C HIS A 38 13.94 10.38 -11.23
N VAL A 39 15.18 9.98 -10.98
CA VAL A 39 15.89 9.06 -11.87
C VAL A 39 15.13 7.73 -11.98
N PRO A 40 15.30 6.99 -13.09
CA PRO A 40 14.67 5.67 -13.21
C PRO A 40 14.99 4.78 -12.02
N PHE A 41 13.97 4.08 -11.53
CA PHE A 41 14.08 3.35 -10.26
C PHE A 41 13.03 2.25 -10.20
N VAL A 42 13.39 1.12 -9.59
CA VAL A 42 12.47 0.01 -9.34
C VAL A 42 12.66 -0.43 -7.90
N ALA A 43 11.56 -0.66 -7.19
CA ALA A 43 11.61 -1.13 -5.80
C ALA A 43 10.45 -2.07 -5.49
N GLU A 44 10.71 -3.01 -4.60
CA GLU A 44 9.66 -3.85 -4.02
C GLU A 44 9.00 -3.08 -2.89
N LEU A 45 7.67 -3.11 -2.84
CA LEU A 45 6.90 -2.41 -1.82
C LEU A 45 6.52 -3.36 -0.70
N SER A 46 6.67 -2.89 0.53
CA SER A 46 6.19 -3.59 1.72
C SER A 46 4.78 -3.10 2.06
N MET A 47 4.10 -3.83 2.95
CA MET A 47 2.83 -3.39 3.49
C MET A 47 3.01 -2.07 4.21
N GLY A 48 2.16 -1.10 3.92
CA GLY A 48 2.23 0.20 4.56
C GLY A 48 1.48 1.27 3.81
N LYS A 49 1.67 2.50 4.26
CA LYS A 49 0.99 3.65 3.67
C LYS A 49 1.67 4.15 2.41
N MET A 50 0.84 4.62 1.48
CA MET A 50 1.26 5.39 0.33
C MET A 50 0.62 6.76 0.45
N GLU A 51 1.41 7.82 0.37
CA GLU A 51 0.91 9.19 0.39
C GLU A 51 1.16 9.84 -0.95
N ILE A 52 0.12 10.45 -1.53
CA ILE A 52 0.22 11.18 -2.78
C ILE A 52 -0.16 12.63 -2.49
N GLU A 53 0.78 13.55 -2.69
CA GLU A 53 0.55 14.96 -2.46
C GLU A 53 0.43 15.68 -3.80
N SER A 54 -0.57 16.56 -3.94
CA SER A 54 -0.79 17.32 -5.16
C SER A 54 0.36 18.30 -5.44
N PRO A 55 0.55 18.75 -6.70
CA PRO A 55 1.65 19.66 -7.03
C PRO A 55 1.65 20.96 -6.23
N ASN A 56 0.47 21.49 -5.89
CA ASN A 56 0.34 22.73 -5.12
C ASN A 56 0.26 22.51 -3.61
N LYS A 57 0.37 21.24 -3.16
CA LYS A 57 0.37 20.83 -1.75
C LYS A 57 -0.97 21.08 -1.02
N ASP A 58 -2.04 21.34 -1.74
CA ASP A 58 -3.36 21.59 -1.13
C ASP A 58 -4.13 20.31 -0.85
N ARG A 59 -3.66 19.17 -1.35
CA ARG A 59 -4.32 17.89 -1.18
C ARG A 59 -3.31 16.78 -0.94
N ARG A 60 -3.61 15.91 0.01
CA ARG A 60 -2.82 14.72 0.29
C ARG A 60 -3.75 13.53 0.49
N ASP A 61 -3.60 12.53 -0.36
CA ASP A 61 -4.38 11.31 -0.30
C ASP A 61 -3.52 10.19 0.27
N ILE A 62 -4.07 9.42 1.19
CA ILE A 62 -3.36 8.35 1.86
C ILE A 62 -4.07 7.03 1.63
N TYR A 63 -3.29 6.01 1.25
CA TYR A 63 -3.78 4.66 0.99
C TYR A 63 -2.94 3.66 1.76
N PHE A 64 -3.53 2.50 2.06
CA PHE A 64 -2.79 1.34 2.53
C PHE A 64 -2.55 0.42 1.35
N LEU A 65 -1.30 -0.04 1.18
CA LEU A 65 -0.94 -1.06 0.18
C LEU A 65 -0.52 -2.33 0.91
N SER A 66 -0.96 -3.48 0.40
CA SER A 66 -0.56 -4.77 0.99
C SER A 66 0.72 -5.33 0.41
N GLY A 67 1.40 -4.55 -0.44
CA GLY A 67 2.64 -4.93 -1.09
C GLY A 67 2.57 -4.63 -2.58
N GLY A 68 3.62 -4.95 -3.31
CA GLY A 68 3.67 -4.74 -4.75
C GLY A 68 5.03 -4.24 -5.20
N PHE A 69 5.03 -3.47 -6.28
CA PHE A 69 6.25 -2.92 -6.90
C PHE A 69 6.03 -1.49 -7.34
N LEU A 70 7.11 -0.73 -7.34
CA LEU A 70 7.16 0.64 -7.83
C LEU A 70 8.16 0.71 -8.98
N GLU A 71 7.74 1.35 -10.07
CA GLU A 71 8.64 1.65 -11.19
C GLU A 71 8.57 3.13 -11.48
N ILE A 72 9.73 3.77 -11.60
CA ILE A 72 9.83 5.18 -12.00
C ILE A 72 10.59 5.24 -13.31
N SER A 73 10.01 5.88 -14.31
CA SER A 73 10.58 6.06 -15.63
C SER A 73 9.91 7.23 -16.31
N ASP A 74 10.68 8.08 -16.98
CA ASP A 74 10.16 9.20 -17.77
C ASP A 74 9.19 10.09 -16.99
N ASN A 75 9.56 10.46 -15.79
CA ASN A 75 8.75 11.32 -14.91
C ASN A 75 7.36 10.75 -14.60
N GLN A 76 7.27 9.42 -14.55
CA GLN A 76 6.05 8.72 -14.20
C GLN A 76 6.35 7.65 -13.17
N ALA A 77 5.51 7.58 -12.13
CA ALA A 77 5.57 6.55 -11.11
C ALA A 77 4.43 5.57 -11.35
N THR A 78 4.75 4.30 -11.55
CA THR A 78 3.75 3.24 -11.70
C THR A 78 3.83 2.36 -10.46
N VAL A 79 2.73 2.29 -9.73
CA VAL A 79 2.59 1.44 -8.54
C VAL A 79 1.74 0.24 -8.94
N ILE A 80 2.35 -0.94 -8.88
CA ILE A 80 1.65 -2.21 -9.15
C ILE A 80 1.42 -2.83 -7.78
N ALA A 81 0.20 -2.64 -7.24
CA ALA A 81 -0.11 -3.03 -5.87
C ALA A 81 -0.85 -4.36 -5.82
N ASP A 82 -0.60 -5.14 -4.77
CA ASP A 82 -1.37 -6.36 -4.53
C ASP A 82 -2.81 -5.98 -4.19
N GLU A 83 -2.97 -5.10 -3.19
CA GLU A 83 -4.28 -4.54 -2.81
C GLU A 83 -4.10 -3.08 -2.40
N VAL A 84 -5.12 -2.28 -2.61
CA VAL A 84 -5.12 -0.85 -2.31
C VAL A 84 -6.39 -0.51 -1.54
N PHE A 85 -6.25 0.16 -0.39
CA PHE A 85 -7.39 0.60 0.42
C PHE A 85 -7.20 2.07 0.82
N PRO A 86 -8.19 2.94 0.54
CA PRO A 86 -8.16 4.30 1.10
C PRO A 86 -8.07 4.21 2.62
N ILE A 87 -7.20 4.98 3.23
CA ILE A 87 -6.95 4.86 4.68
C ILE A 87 -8.21 5.15 5.49
N GLU A 88 -9.04 6.07 5.03
CA GLU A 88 -10.28 6.43 5.72
C GLU A 88 -11.32 5.31 5.73
N LYS A 89 -11.22 4.35 4.81
CA LYS A 89 -12.16 3.22 4.75
C LYS A 89 -11.73 2.03 5.60
N ILE A 90 -10.58 2.10 6.22
CA ILE A 90 -10.14 1.06 7.14
C ILE A 90 -10.82 1.27 8.48
N ASP A 91 -11.54 0.25 8.95
CA ASP A 91 -12.22 0.25 10.23
C ASP A 91 -11.44 -0.64 11.20
N VAL A 92 -10.80 -0.01 12.18
CA VAL A 92 -9.94 -0.72 13.14
C VAL A 92 -10.71 -1.80 13.89
N GLU A 93 -11.94 -1.52 14.31
CA GLU A 93 -12.72 -2.51 15.06
C GLU A 93 -13.03 -3.76 14.22
N SER A 94 -13.41 -3.55 12.95
CA SER A 94 -13.65 -4.66 12.02
C SER A 94 -12.38 -5.47 11.79
N GLU A 95 -11.25 -4.82 11.63
CA GLU A 95 -9.98 -5.50 11.41
C GLU A 95 -9.56 -6.29 12.66
N GLN A 96 -9.77 -5.74 13.85
CA GLN A 96 -9.46 -6.44 15.10
C GLN A 96 -10.33 -7.70 15.26
N ALA A 97 -11.62 -7.60 14.93
CA ALA A 97 -12.52 -8.75 14.98
C ALA A 97 -12.09 -9.82 13.96
N LEU A 98 -11.67 -9.39 12.77
CA LEU A 98 -11.18 -10.31 11.75
C LEU A 98 -9.90 -11.03 12.22
N VAL A 99 -8.97 -10.32 12.86
CA VAL A 99 -7.75 -10.94 13.39
C VAL A 99 -8.09 -12.03 14.40
N GLU A 100 -9.03 -11.75 15.33
CA GLU A 100 -9.43 -12.75 16.32
C GLU A 100 -10.05 -13.99 15.68
N ASN A 101 -10.89 -13.80 14.66
CA ASN A 101 -11.49 -14.93 13.94
C ASN A 101 -10.45 -15.73 13.17
N LEU A 102 -9.50 -15.05 12.53
CA LEU A 102 -8.44 -15.72 11.78
C LEU A 102 -7.52 -16.51 12.70
N LYS A 103 -7.23 -16.01 13.90
CA LYS A 103 -6.45 -16.74 14.89
C LYS A 103 -7.13 -18.03 15.32
N LYS A 104 -8.48 -17.98 15.48
CA LYS A 104 -9.24 -19.17 15.82
C LYS A 104 -9.22 -20.20 14.68
N GLU A 105 -9.35 -19.74 13.44
CA GLU A 105 -9.23 -20.62 12.29
C GLU A 105 -7.86 -21.25 12.20
N LEU A 106 -6.81 -20.48 12.50
CA LEU A 106 -5.42 -20.94 12.43
C LEU A 106 -5.19 -22.13 13.37
N GLU A 107 -5.84 -22.15 14.53
CA GLU A 107 -5.74 -23.25 15.48
C GLU A 107 -6.37 -24.55 14.95
N LYS A 108 -7.28 -24.45 13.98
CA LYS A 108 -8.04 -25.60 13.47
C LYS A 108 -7.46 -26.22 12.22
N VAL A 109 -6.59 -25.49 11.48
CA VAL A 109 -6.04 -26.01 10.22
C VAL A 109 -4.81 -26.84 10.48
N SER A 110 -4.58 -27.84 9.61
CA SER A 110 -3.49 -28.80 9.80
C SER A 110 -2.39 -28.72 8.75
N THR A 111 -2.65 -28.13 7.57
CA THR A 111 -1.63 -28.05 6.53
C THR A 111 -0.82 -26.77 6.63
N GLU A 112 0.45 -26.85 6.27
CA GLU A 112 1.33 -25.69 6.28
C GLU A 112 0.86 -24.60 5.29
N GLU A 113 0.29 -25.03 4.16
CA GLU A 113 -0.22 -24.09 3.18
C GLU A 113 -1.38 -23.26 3.72
N GLU A 114 -2.35 -23.91 4.38
CA GLU A 114 -3.46 -23.21 5.00
C GLU A 114 -3.00 -22.27 6.11
N LYS A 115 -2.03 -22.72 6.93
CA LYS A 115 -1.46 -21.87 7.99
C LYS A 115 -0.84 -20.61 7.42
N ARG A 116 -0.06 -20.74 6.33
CA ARG A 116 0.59 -19.58 5.70
C ARG A 116 -0.41 -18.57 5.17
N LYS A 117 -1.50 -19.06 4.55
CA LYS A 117 -2.54 -18.18 4.03
C LYS A 117 -3.21 -17.38 5.13
N LEU A 118 -3.54 -18.05 6.24
CA LEU A 118 -4.17 -17.39 7.38
C LEU A 118 -3.21 -16.42 8.07
N GLN A 119 -1.94 -16.80 8.22
CA GLN A 119 -0.93 -15.94 8.80
C GLN A 119 -0.72 -14.68 7.97
N LYS A 120 -0.75 -14.79 6.64
CA LYS A 120 -0.65 -13.65 5.74
C LYS A 120 -1.84 -12.71 5.90
N LYS A 121 -3.05 -13.25 5.99
CA LYS A 121 -4.26 -12.44 6.21
C LYS A 121 -4.21 -11.70 7.53
N ILE A 122 -3.75 -12.37 8.59
CA ILE A 122 -3.58 -11.75 9.91
C ILE A 122 -2.57 -10.60 9.81
N LYS A 123 -1.45 -10.83 9.14
CA LYS A 123 -0.41 -9.83 8.97
C LYS A 123 -0.92 -8.59 8.24
N ILE A 124 -1.72 -8.78 7.19
CA ILE A 124 -2.31 -7.67 6.44
C ILE A 124 -3.26 -6.86 7.34
N SER A 125 -4.14 -7.53 8.08
CA SER A 125 -5.08 -6.84 8.98
C SER A 125 -4.37 -6.07 10.07
N LEU A 126 -3.32 -6.65 10.67
CA LEU A 126 -2.51 -5.96 11.67
C LEU A 126 -1.81 -4.74 11.08
N ALA A 127 -1.31 -4.85 9.85
CA ALA A 127 -0.68 -3.74 9.16
C ALA A 127 -1.68 -2.62 8.86
N LYS A 128 -2.92 -2.96 8.49
CA LYS A 128 -3.98 -1.98 8.28
C LYS A 128 -4.28 -1.21 9.56
N ILE A 129 -4.38 -1.91 10.68
CA ILE A 129 -4.62 -1.30 11.98
C ILE A 129 -3.51 -0.32 12.32
N ASP A 130 -2.26 -0.75 12.15
CA ASP A 130 -1.09 0.08 12.41
C ASP A 130 -1.10 1.33 11.52
N ALA A 131 -1.39 1.16 10.23
CA ALA A 131 -1.44 2.27 9.27
C ALA A 131 -2.52 3.29 9.64
N LYS A 132 -3.68 2.82 10.09
CA LYS A 132 -4.78 3.70 10.47
C LYS A 132 -4.49 4.49 11.73
N ASN A 133 -3.79 3.85 12.68
CA ASN A 133 -3.49 4.46 13.98
C ASN A 133 -2.27 5.40 13.95
N ASN A 134 -1.45 5.30 12.93
CA ASN A 134 -0.24 6.10 12.79
C ASN A 134 -0.33 6.99 11.56
#